data_87d495d8170ea19df9b052a709e478f8
#
_entry.id   87d495d8170ea19df9b052a709e478f8
#
_cell.length_a   1.000
_cell.length_b   1.000
_cell.length_c   1.000
_cell.angle_alpha   90.00
_cell.angle_beta   90.00
_cell.angle_gamma   90.00
#
_symmetry.space_group_name_H-M   'P 1'
#
loop_
_entity.id
_entity.type
_entity.pdbx_description
1 polymer ?
#
loop_
_entity_poly.entity_id
_entity_poly.type
_entity_poly.pdbx_seq_one_letter_code
_entity_poly.pdbx_strand_id
1 'polypeptide(L)'
;MLPEAQARILRWLGPFADGLRDAWDVPRELSLPGMAEGLGLVRSALHVPLSHLIDDGLVTVRSAHVIGGGRRRRSVHHLTEEGRRVLDALESPDEEPVTTGHWIGDQGPTGPAFGREADATAIHRLLNEHKAAVLTGLAGVGKSTVARCVAEAWRTGGGHVRWANLDAYAGLSDVASVLNGATTFGDDASAAEWLEGCSSSDLFVLDGCEHMHDMHAPSIWKAVGSSARGPTWLIVGRAPLESPESVPRKVLNPLDDEAAKHILGDIEDAEAILSRLGGHPLALHLHRPGMALPKEGEDIEAFVTTTVLADLSDEELTAVNELALLPFAVPGDDLAQSEAVADLDERALLLWWTTGGLQLHALVRYVRLETMGEAAVKNAAQAAIEHWSTSTSALASMMVLHHRMLAGVGGLAEAAGAVMATATGGLGRLSALLEDALVRTPEDEQDHLLGVAADVAVRRGDLIRARAYLDRMEAPDSTALAAVLRLEGRTDEADDLLMDAVHTTDSLRPRLALITARIEDRVPSQHDDVAEVLDLLDALNRIAHFMDAQDMDASPILAPGDVIKVTNQTPNEE
;
A
#
# COMPACT_ATOMS: atom_id res chain seq x y z
N MET A 1 0.50 15.79 -42.51
CA MET A 1 0.04 16.00 -41.12
C MET A 1 0.04 14.63 -40.47
N LEU A 2 0.67 14.49 -39.31
CA LEU A 2 0.77 13.21 -38.61
C LEU A 2 -0.63 12.87 -38.02
N PRO A 3 -1.10 11.61 -38.09
CA PRO A 3 -2.32 11.20 -37.42
C PRO A 3 -2.27 11.46 -35.92
N GLU A 4 -3.40 11.83 -35.30
CA GLU A 4 -3.44 12.24 -33.88
C GLU A 4 -2.93 11.16 -32.93
N ALA A 5 -3.25 9.87 -33.19
CA ALA A 5 -2.74 8.77 -32.39
C ALA A 5 -1.20 8.68 -32.40
N GLN A 6 -0.58 8.93 -33.54
CA GLN A 6 0.89 8.97 -33.67
C GLN A 6 1.48 10.20 -32.99
N ALA A 7 0.85 11.36 -33.11
CA ALA A 7 1.27 12.59 -32.44
C ALA A 7 1.22 12.45 -30.91
N ARG A 8 0.19 11.79 -30.37
CA ARG A 8 0.08 11.50 -28.93
C ARG A 8 1.22 10.60 -28.43
N ILE A 9 1.60 9.59 -29.20
CA ILE A 9 2.73 8.71 -28.85
C ILE A 9 4.04 9.49 -28.85
N LEU A 10 4.29 10.35 -29.83
CA LEU A 10 5.51 11.17 -29.87
C LEU A 10 5.58 12.12 -28.67
N ARG A 11 4.47 12.81 -28.33
CA ARG A 11 4.38 13.69 -27.14
C ARG A 11 4.62 12.90 -25.84
N TRP A 12 4.11 11.66 -25.76
CA TRP A 12 4.33 10.79 -24.60
C TRP A 12 5.81 10.41 -24.43
N LEU A 13 6.50 10.12 -25.52
CA LEU A 13 7.92 9.74 -25.50
C LEU A 13 8.86 10.95 -25.36
N GLY A 14 8.38 12.17 -25.62
CA GLY A 14 9.16 13.40 -25.61
C GLY A 14 9.94 13.69 -24.32
N PRO A 15 9.32 13.61 -23.13
CA PRO A 15 9.98 13.93 -21.86
C PRO A 15 11.16 13.03 -21.50
N PHE A 16 11.30 11.85 -22.10
CA PHE A 16 12.34 10.90 -21.73
C PHE A 16 13.69 11.25 -22.35
N ALA A 17 14.73 11.22 -21.51
CA ALA A 17 16.09 11.59 -21.91
C ALA A 17 16.70 10.62 -22.94
N ASP A 18 17.47 11.15 -23.87
CA ASP A 18 18.16 10.35 -24.91
C ASP A 18 19.13 9.33 -24.35
N GLY A 19 19.72 9.59 -23.17
CA GLY A 19 20.61 8.65 -22.47
C GLY A 19 19.94 7.33 -22.08
N LEU A 20 18.60 7.29 -22.01
CA LEU A 20 17.86 6.05 -21.77
C LEU A 20 17.89 5.07 -22.94
N ARG A 21 18.30 5.50 -24.15
CA ARG A 21 18.40 4.61 -25.33
C ARG A 21 19.38 3.45 -25.13
N ASP A 22 20.44 3.67 -24.33
CA ASP A 22 21.49 2.68 -24.07
C ASP A 22 21.47 2.18 -22.61
N ALA A 23 20.60 2.71 -21.76
CA ALA A 23 20.49 2.32 -20.37
C ALA A 23 20.03 0.87 -20.20
N TRP A 24 20.58 0.16 -19.20
CA TRP A 24 20.16 -1.21 -18.87
C TRP A 24 18.75 -1.23 -18.31
N ASP A 25 18.48 -0.33 -17.37
CA ASP A 25 17.19 -0.16 -16.70
C ASP A 25 16.49 1.08 -17.22
N VAL A 26 15.20 0.95 -17.53
CA VAL A 26 14.40 2.05 -18.06
C VAL A 26 13.04 2.14 -17.36
N PRO A 27 12.43 3.35 -17.34
CA PRO A 27 11.07 3.53 -16.84
C PRO A 27 10.05 2.67 -17.61
N ARG A 28 9.02 2.20 -16.89
CA ARG A 28 7.95 1.37 -17.48
C ARG A 28 7.16 2.09 -18.57
N GLU A 29 7.08 3.40 -18.48
CA GLU A 29 6.40 4.31 -19.43
C GLU A 29 6.93 4.18 -20.87
N LEU A 30 8.14 3.67 -21.05
CA LEU A 30 8.72 3.38 -22.37
C LEU A 30 8.28 2.02 -22.93
N SER A 31 7.64 1.16 -22.15
CA SER A 31 7.07 -0.11 -22.61
C SER A 31 5.65 0.07 -23.15
N LEU A 32 5.19 -0.88 -23.98
CA LEU A 32 3.82 -0.84 -24.52
C LEU A 32 2.74 -0.76 -23.41
N PRO A 33 2.81 -1.56 -22.31
CA PRO A 33 1.86 -1.44 -21.21
C PRO A 33 1.85 -0.04 -20.55
N GLY A 34 3.03 0.53 -20.27
CA GLY A 34 3.15 1.85 -19.67
C GLY A 34 2.64 2.98 -20.58
N MET A 35 2.91 2.89 -21.89
CA MET A 35 2.35 3.83 -22.87
C MET A 35 0.82 3.72 -22.96
N ALA A 36 0.28 2.51 -22.97
CA ALA A 36 -1.17 2.30 -23.06
C ALA A 36 -1.89 2.91 -21.84
N GLU A 37 -1.36 2.65 -20.66
CA GLU A 37 -1.89 3.23 -19.42
C GLU A 37 -1.80 4.76 -19.43
N GLY A 38 -0.63 5.32 -19.72
CA GLY A 38 -0.43 6.77 -19.73
C GLY A 38 -1.24 7.52 -20.80
N LEU A 39 -1.53 6.86 -21.93
CA LEU A 39 -2.38 7.39 -23.00
C LEU A 39 -3.87 7.07 -22.78
N GLY A 40 -4.22 6.25 -21.79
CA GLY A 40 -5.60 5.84 -21.50
C GLY A 40 -6.21 4.96 -22.58
N LEU A 41 -5.40 4.20 -23.31
CA LEU A 41 -5.81 3.37 -24.42
C LEU A 41 -5.65 1.87 -24.09
N VAL A 42 -6.45 1.02 -24.75
CA VAL A 42 -6.14 -0.41 -24.77
C VAL A 42 -4.87 -0.67 -25.56
N ARG A 43 -4.08 -1.67 -25.17
CA ARG A 43 -2.78 -1.96 -25.82
C ARG A 43 -2.88 -2.23 -27.32
N SER A 44 -3.96 -2.92 -27.73
CA SER A 44 -4.22 -3.21 -29.13
C SER A 44 -4.35 -1.95 -30.00
N ALA A 45 -4.82 -0.84 -29.44
CA ALA A 45 -4.94 0.42 -30.16
C ALA A 45 -3.57 1.10 -30.47
N LEU A 46 -2.50 0.68 -29.81
CA LEU A 46 -1.17 1.25 -30.00
C LEU A 46 -0.33 0.52 -31.06
N HIS A 47 -0.65 -0.74 -31.39
CA HIS A 47 0.17 -1.55 -32.27
C HIS A 47 0.35 -0.94 -33.67
N VAL A 48 -0.74 -0.54 -34.33
CA VAL A 48 -0.70 0.04 -35.67
C VAL A 48 0.00 1.41 -35.68
N PRO A 49 -0.36 2.38 -34.83
CA PRO A 49 0.35 3.66 -34.75
C PRO A 49 1.85 3.53 -34.47
N LEU A 50 2.25 2.64 -33.54
CA LEU A 50 3.65 2.39 -33.22
C LEU A 50 4.41 1.76 -34.40
N SER A 51 3.81 0.78 -35.08
CA SER A 51 4.43 0.17 -36.28
C SER A 51 4.73 1.23 -37.32
N HIS A 52 3.78 2.11 -37.63
CA HIS A 52 3.99 3.19 -38.57
C HIS A 52 5.11 4.15 -38.14
N LEU A 53 5.16 4.54 -36.84
CA LEU A 53 6.21 5.41 -36.32
C LEU A 53 7.62 4.75 -36.39
N ILE A 54 7.67 3.44 -36.22
CA ILE A 54 8.91 2.66 -36.36
C ILE A 54 9.32 2.58 -37.84
N ASP A 55 8.38 2.28 -38.75
CA ASP A 55 8.60 2.18 -40.20
C ASP A 55 9.04 3.53 -40.80
N ASP A 56 8.49 4.64 -40.27
CA ASP A 56 8.85 6.02 -40.64
C ASP A 56 10.18 6.48 -39.99
N GLY A 57 10.79 5.65 -39.14
CA GLY A 57 12.07 5.95 -38.49
C GLY A 57 11.98 7.02 -37.41
N LEU A 58 10.77 7.33 -36.88
CA LEU A 58 10.56 8.31 -35.83
C LEU A 58 10.72 7.73 -34.42
N VAL A 59 10.48 6.42 -34.26
CA VAL A 59 10.62 5.65 -33.03
C VAL A 59 11.52 4.44 -33.28
N THR A 60 12.35 4.11 -32.32
CA THR A 60 13.15 2.87 -32.31
C THR A 60 12.71 1.98 -31.17
N VAL A 61 12.84 0.66 -31.34
CA VAL A 61 12.48 -0.35 -30.35
C VAL A 61 13.71 -1.20 -29.99
N ARG A 62 13.86 -1.50 -28.70
CA ARG A 62 14.89 -2.41 -28.19
C ARG A 62 14.39 -3.21 -26.98
N SER A 63 15.14 -4.21 -26.54
CA SER A 63 14.86 -4.97 -25.34
C SER A 63 15.65 -4.41 -24.14
N ALA A 64 14.97 -4.05 -23.05
CA ALA A 64 15.57 -3.54 -21.82
C ALA A 64 14.89 -4.11 -20.58
N HIS A 65 15.55 -3.99 -19.44
CA HIS A 65 14.94 -4.24 -18.14
C HIS A 65 14.09 -3.02 -17.73
N VAL A 66 12.90 -3.28 -17.23
CA VAL A 66 11.97 -2.24 -16.75
C VAL A 66 12.02 -2.19 -15.24
N ILE A 67 12.29 -1.01 -14.68
CA ILE A 67 12.42 -0.80 -13.24
C ILE A 67 11.17 -1.30 -12.51
N GLY A 68 11.35 -2.18 -11.51
CA GLY A 68 10.26 -2.79 -10.74
C GLY A 68 9.38 -3.78 -11.53
N GLY A 69 9.74 -4.08 -12.77
CA GLY A 69 8.94 -4.88 -13.72
C GLY A 69 9.22 -6.38 -13.72
N GLY A 70 9.84 -6.93 -12.68
CA GLY A 70 10.29 -8.32 -12.66
C GLY A 70 11.57 -8.53 -13.46
N ARG A 71 12.12 -9.74 -13.45
CA ARG A 71 13.44 -10.03 -14.03
C ARG A 71 13.48 -10.10 -15.55
N ARG A 72 12.33 -10.20 -16.20
CA ARG A 72 12.24 -10.36 -17.65
C ARG A 72 12.41 -9.04 -18.40
N ARG A 73 13.22 -9.06 -19.47
CA ARG A 73 13.36 -7.91 -20.37
C ARG A 73 12.11 -7.72 -21.22
N ARG A 74 11.81 -6.46 -21.55
CA ARG A 74 10.65 -6.06 -22.37
C ARG A 74 11.07 -5.21 -23.55
N SER A 75 10.21 -5.15 -24.56
CA SER A 75 10.32 -4.18 -25.64
C SER A 75 10.03 -2.79 -25.12
N VAL A 76 10.95 -1.86 -25.36
CA VAL A 76 10.82 -0.45 -24.97
C VAL A 76 11.08 0.44 -26.19
N HIS A 77 10.43 1.59 -26.20
CA HIS A 77 10.36 2.47 -27.36
C HIS A 77 10.99 3.81 -27.04
N HIS A 78 11.77 4.35 -27.95
CA HIS A 78 12.48 5.63 -27.79
C HIS A 78 12.33 6.47 -29.05
N LEU A 79 12.28 7.80 -28.89
CA LEU A 79 12.35 8.71 -30.03
C LEU A 79 13.72 8.59 -30.71
N THR A 80 13.73 8.67 -32.02
CA THR A 80 14.95 8.91 -32.82
C THR A 80 15.24 10.41 -32.85
N GLU A 81 16.38 10.82 -33.42
CA GLU A 81 16.66 12.24 -33.66
C GLU A 81 15.64 12.88 -34.60
N GLU A 82 15.17 12.12 -35.60
CA GLU A 82 14.12 12.58 -36.51
C GLU A 82 12.77 12.68 -35.79
N GLY A 83 12.42 11.67 -34.96
CA GLY A 83 11.21 11.72 -34.13
C GLY A 83 11.18 12.93 -33.20
N ARG A 84 12.32 13.33 -32.64
CA ARG A 84 12.42 14.52 -31.81
C ARG A 84 12.22 15.81 -32.62
N ARG A 85 12.81 15.90 -33.82
CA ARG A 85 12.58 17.07 -34.71
C ARG A 85 11.11 17.19 -35.13
N VAL A 86 10.44 16.08 -35.38
CA VAL A 86 8.99 16.07 -35.67
C VAL A 86 8.19 16.51 -34.46
N LEU A 87 8.55 16.07 -33.26
CA LEU A 87 7.90 16.49 -32.00
C LEU A 87 8.05 17.99 -31.79
N ASP A 88 9.28 18.52 -31.90
CA ASP A 88 9.55 19.96 -31.75
C ASP A 88 8.72 20.81 -32.72
N ALA A 89 8.44 20.30 -33.93
CA ALA A 89 7.58 20.95 -34.91
C ALA A 89 6.07 20.86 -34.58
N LEU A 90 5.67 19.94 -33.71
CA LEU A 90 4.29 19.77 -33.22
C LEU A 90 4.00 20.60 -31.96
N GLU A 91 5.02 20.99 -31.22
CA GLU A 91 4.89 21.77 -29.99
C GLU A 91 4.95 23.27 -30.32
N SER A 92 3.87 24.00 -30.08
CA SER A 92 3.86 25.47 -30.15
C SER A 92 4.28 26.04 -28.79
N PRO A 93 5.16 27.05 -28.73
CA PRO A 93 5.60 27.64 -27.48
C PRO A 93 4.64 28.71 -27.02
N ASP A 94 3.62 28.41 -26.24
CA ASP A 94 2.86 29.41 -25.47
C ASP A 94 1.97 28.74 -24.40
N GLU A 95 2.57 28.42 -23.23
CA GLU A 95 1.81 28.36 -21.99
C GLU A 95 2.65 28.99 -20.87
N GLU A 96 2.11 30.07 -20.26
CA GLU A 96 2.69 30.68 -19.06
C GLU A 96 2.67 29.69 -17.89
N PRO A 97 3.70 29.68 -17.00
CA PRO A 97 3.75 28.78 -15.85
C PRO A 97 2.62 29.15 -14.87
N VAL A 98 1.57 28.35 -14.86
CA VAL A 98 0.54 28.42 -13.82
C VAL A 98 1.15 27.95 -12.51
N THR A 99 1.00 28.74 -11.44
CA THR A 99 1.45 28.35 -10.09
C THR A 99 0.55 27.22 -9.62
N THR A 100 0.99 25.98 -9.82
CA THR A 100 0.26 24.77 -9.40
C THR A 100 0.65 24.38 -7.99
N GLY A 101 -0.29 23.81 -7.22
CA GLY A 101 -0.02 23.25 -5.90
C GLY A 101 0.91 22.03 -5.94
N HIS A 102 1.39 21.60 -4.78
CA HIS A 102 2.23 20.42 -4.63
C HIS A 102 1.40 19.13 -4.62
N TRP A 103 2.04 18.01 -5.01
CA TRP A 103 1.48 16.67 -4.89
C TRP A 103 2.42 15.79 -4.05
N ILE A 104 1.86 15.08 -3.06
CA ILE A 104 2.57 14.17 -2.17
C ILE A 104 1.87 12.81 -2.18
N GLY A 105 2.63 11.73 -2.12
CA GLY A 105 2.15 10.37 -2.11
C GLY A 105 1.87 9.80 -3.50
N ASP A 106 0.92 8.88 -3.61
CA ASP A 106 0.57 8.25 -4.88
C ASP A 106 -0.18 9.21 -5.81
N GLN A 107 -0.25 8.88 -7.08
CA GLN A 107 -0.90 9.72 -8.09
C GLN A 107 -2.14 9.08 -8.73
N GLY A 108 -2.43 7.84 -8.36
CA GLY A 108 -3.45 7.05 -9.04
C GLY A 108 -3.11 6.79 -10.52
N PRO A 109 -4.06 6.29 -11.33
CA PRO A 109 -3.84 5.98 -12.75
C PRO A 109 -3.52 7.23 -13.56
N THR A 110 -2.49 7.19 -14.40
CA THR A 110 -1.94 8.37 -15.09
C THR A 110 -2.61 8.72 -16.43
N GLY A 111 -3.53 7.93 -16.93
CA GLY A 111 -4.17 8.13 -18.23
C GLY A 111 -5.28 9.20 -18.24
N PRO A 112 -5.73 9.64 -19.42
CA PRO A 112 -6.87 10.52 -19.56
C PRO A 112 -8.16 9.84 -19.09
N ALA A 113 -9.08 10.63 -18.55
CA ALA A 113 -10.35 10.15 -17.99
C ALA A 113 -11.50 10.44 -18.93
N PHE A 114 -11.61 9.70 -20.01
CA PHE A 114 -12.67 9.87 -21.01
C PHE A 114 -14.07 9.74 -20.37
N GLY A 115 -14.94 10.72 -20.63
CA GLY A 115 -16.33 10.73 -20.19
C GLY A 115 -16.53 10.84 -18.67
N ARG A 116 -15.53 11.33 -17.92
CA ARG A 116 -15.57 11.47 -16.46
C ARG A 116 -15.64 12.91 -15.96
N GLU A 117 -15.71 13.88 -16.86
CA GLU A 117 -15.70 15.31 -16.54
C GLU A 117 -16.90 15.71 -15.67
N ALA A 118 -18.09 15.16 -15.96
CA ALA A 118 -19.30 15.43 -15.18
C ALA A 118 -19.21 14.82 -13.78
N ASP A 119 -18.66 13.60 -13.65
CA ASP A 119 -18.46 12.94 -12.37
C ASP A 119 -17.42 13.69 -11.52
N ALA A 120 -16.29 14.08 -12.11
CA ALA A 120 -15.26 14.87 -11.43
C ALA A 120 -15.80 16.23 -10.96
N THR A 121 -16.59 16.93 -11.80
CA THR A 121 -17.23 18.19 -11.44
C THR A 121 -18.22 18.02 -10.28
N ALA A 122 -19.00 16.94 -10.28
CA ALA A 122 -19.94 16.65 -9.20
C ALA A 122 -19.22 16.39 -7.86
N ILE A 123 -18.12 15.63 -7.88
CA ILE A 123 -17.30 15.40 -6.68
C ILE A 123 -16.65 16.70 -6.20
N HIS A 124 -16.07 17.48 -7.11
CA HIS A 124 -15.46 18.77 -6.75
C HIS A 124 -16.47 19.71 -6.06
N ARG A 125 -17.72 19.73 -6.51
CA ARG A 125 -18.79 20.49 -5.87
C ARG A 125 -19.08 19.95 -4.46
N LEU A 126 -19.22 18.63 -4.27
CA LEU A 126 -19.45 18.04 -2.96
C LEU A 126 -18.31 18.36 -1.97
N LEU A 127 -17.06 18.31 -2.42
CA LEU A 127 -15.90 18.65 -1.59
C LEU A 127 -15.91 20.12 -1.14
N ASN A 128 -16.29 21.04 -2.02
CA ASN A 128 -16.41 22.46 -1.67
C ASN A 128 -17.55 22.73 -0.68
N GLU A 129 -18.67 22.01 -0.81
CA GLU A 129 -19.85 22.17 0.06
C GLU A 129 -19.70 21.51 1.42
N HIS A 130 -19.08 20.31 1.49
CA HIS A 130 -19.09 19.45 2.67
C HIS A 130 -17.71 19.13 3.25
N LYS A 131 -16.61 19.54 2.63
CA LYS A 131 -15.23 19.23 3.04
C LYS A 131 -14.87 17.74 3.04
N ALA A 132 -15.82 16.85 2.79
CA ALA A 132 -15.59 15.43 2.62
C ALA A 132 -16.58 14.86 1.60
N ALA A 133 -16.14 13.89 0.80
CA ALA A 133 -17.02 13.16 -0.11
C ALA A 133 -16.53 11.70 -0.26
N VAL A 134 -17.48 10.78 -0.47
CA VAL A 134 -17.22 9.37 -0.74
C VAL A 134 -17.54 9.07 -2.20
N LEU A 135 -16.57 8.54 -2.94
CA LEU A 135 -16.73 8.03 -4.29
C LEU A 135 -16.73 6.50 -4.28
N THR A 136 -17.86 5.89 -4.64
CA THR A 136 -18.01 4.42 -4.65
C THR A 136 -18.42 3.92 -6.03
N GLY A 137 -18.35 2.61 -6.22
CA GLY A 137 -18.78 1.93 -7.44
C GLY A 137 -18.13 0.56 -7.58
N LEU A 138 -18.43 -0.13 -8.67
CA LEU A 138 -17.86 -1.46 -8.96
C LEU A 138 -16.33 -1.42 -9.03
N ALA A 139 -15.69 -2.58 -8.79
CA ALA A 139 -14.25 -2.73 -9.00
C ALA A 139 -13.92 -2.48 -10.48
N GLY A 140 -12.86 -1.71 -10.78
CA GLY A 140 -12.44 -1.43 -12.16
C GLY A 140 -13.30 -0.42 -12.94
N VAL A 141 -14.32 0.22 -12.33
CA VAL A 141 -15.21 1.19 -13.01
C VAL A 141 -14.57 2.56 -13.26
N GLY A 142 -13.35 2.79 -12.74
CA GLY A 142 -12.61 4.04 -12.95
C GLY A 142 -12.69 5.06 -11.80
N LYS A 143 -12.95 4.62 -10.56
CA LYS A 143 -13.01 5.50 -9.37
C LYS A 143 -11.73 6.29 -9.15
N SER A 144 -10.59 5.61 -9.11
CA SER A 144 -9.27 6.22 -8.93
C SER A 144 -8.93 7.21 -10.05
N THR A 145 -9.39 6.93 -11.27
CA THR A 145 -9.27 7.85 -12.43
C THR A 145 -10.05 9.14 -12.21
N VAL A 146 -11.31 9.05 -11.73
CA VAL A 146 -12.11 10.23 -11.38
C VAL A 146 -11.47 11.00 -10.22
N ALA A 147 -11.02 10.29 -9.18
CA ALA A 147 -10.33 10.90 -8.04
C ALA A 147 -9.08 11.68 -8.49
N ARG A 148 -8.30 11.13 -9.42
CA ARG A 148 -7.16 11.83 -10.02
C ARG A 148 -7.59 13.11 -10.77
N CYS A 149 -8.64 13.06 -11.57
CA CYS A 149 -9.15 14.26 -12.25
C CYS A 149 -9.53 15.37 -11.27
N VAL A 150 -10.20 15.01 -10.17
CA VAL A 150 -10.54 15.93 -9.09
C VAL A 150 -9.27 16.50 -8.45
N ALA A 151 -8.29 15.65 -8.16
CA ALA A 151 -7.03 16.03 -7.54
C ALA A 151 -6.20 16.97 -8.46
N GLU A 152 -6.12 16.67 -9.76
CA GLU A 152 -5.44 17.55 -10.74
C GLU A 152 -6.15 18.92 -10.87
N ALA A 153 -7.48 18.94 -10.91
CA ALA A 153 -8.23 20.21 -10.92
C ALA A 153 -7.98 21.01 -9.64
N TRP A 154 -7.92 20.33 -8.48
CA TRP A 154 -7.59 20.97 -7.20
C TRP A 154 -6.20 21.57 -7.19
N ARG A 155 -5.19 20.81 -7.65
CA ARG A 155 -3.80 21.24 -7.76
C ARG A 155 -3.62 22.41 -8.73
N THR A 156 -4.26 22.35 -9.88
CA THR A 156 -4.24 23.43 -10.88
C THR A 156 -4.90 24.70 -10.34
N GLY A 157 -5.89 24.57 -9.45
CA GLY A 157 -6.50 25.68 -8.71
C GLY A 157 -5.62 26.26 -7.59
N GLY A 158 -4.38 25.78 -7.42
CA GLY A 158 -3.40 26.22 -6.41
C GLY A 158 -3.50 25.51 -5.07
N GLY A 159 -4.38 24.52 -4.89
CA GLY A 159 -4.45 23.68 -3.70
C GLY A 159 -3.38 22.57 -3.70
N HIS A 160 -3.05 22.04 -2.53
CA HIS A 160 -2.12 20.90 -2.41
C HIS A 160 -2.89 19.58 -2.41
N VAL A 161 -2.31 18.55 -3.01
CA VAL A 161 -2.87 17.20 -3.05
C VAL A 161 -1.97 16.24 -2.27
N ARG A 162 -2.59 15.41 -1.44
CA ARG A 162 -1.94 14.35 -0.70
C ARG A 162 -2.73 13.05 -0.89
N TRP A 163 -2.09 12.03 -1.42
CA TRP A 163 -2.75 10.78 -1.80
C TRP A 163 -2.14 9.59 -1.09
N ALA A 164 -2.97 8.83 -0.40
CA ALA A 164 -2.61 7.54 0.18
C ALA A 164 -3.56 6.44 -0.30
N ASN A 165 -2.96 5.30 -0.63
CA ASN A 165 -3.70 4.08 -0.91
C ASN A 165 -3.78 3.24 0.36
N LEU A 166 -4.98 2.79 0.70
CA LEU A 166 -5.19 1.90 1.83
C LEU A 166 -4.92 0.45 1.42
N ASP A 167 -4.21 -0.24 2.27
CA ASP A 167 -4.03 -1.68 2.21
C ASP A 167 -4.81 -2.38 3.33
N ALA A 168 -4.73 -3.72 3.39
CA ALA A 168 -5.50 -4.53 4.33
C ALA A 168 -5.22 -4.23 5.81
N TYR A 169 -4.09 -3.60 6.13
CA TYR A 169 -3.61 -3.43 7.50
C TYR A 169 -3.27 -1.99 7.88
N ALA A 170 -3.28 -1.05 6.93
CA ALA A 170 -2.88 0.33 7.19
C ALA A 170 -3.78 1.02 8.22
N GLY A 171 -3.17 1.55 9.29
CA GLY A 171 -3.81 2.37 10.31
C GLY A 171 -3.67 3.87 10.04
N LEU A 172 -4.22 4.70 10.94
CA LEU A 172 -4.19 6.16 10.81
C LEU A 172 -2.76 6.71 10.75
N SER A 173 -1.84 6.19 11.59
CA SER A 173 -0.43 6.59 11.60
C SER A 173 0.30 6.23 10.30
N ASP A 174 -0.01 5.06 9.71
CA ASP A 174 0.55 4.65 8.41
C ASP A 174 0.06 5.58 7.29
N VAL A 175 -1.24 5.83 7.24
CA VAL A 175 -1.88 6.74 6.27
C VAL A 175 -1.31 8.16 6.38
N ALA A 176 -1.25 8.69 7.60
CA ALA A 176 -0.72 10.03 7.87
C ALA A 176 0.74 10.15 7.45
N SER A 177 1.56 9.11 7.64
CA SER A 177 2.96 9.06 7.21
C SER A 177 3.09 9.20 5.69
N VAL A 178 2.26 8.49 4.91
CA VAL A 178 2.21 8.61 3.45
C VAL A 178 1.75 10.00 3.03
N LEU A 179 0.67 10.50 3.64
CA LEU A 179 0.13 11.84 3.34
C LEU A 179 1.10 12.97 3.73
N ASN A 180 1.92 12.79 4.76
CA ASN A 180 2.95 13.75 5.14
C ASN A 180 4.14 13.73 4.17
N GLY A 181 4.59 12.55 3.76
CA GLY A 181 5.69 12.33 2.81
C GLY A 181 7.10 12.55 3.37
N ALA A 182 7.26 13.13 4.55
CA ALA A 182 8.56 13.44 5.16
C ALA A 182 8.73 12.85 6.56
N THR A 183 7.63 12.71 7.32
CA THR A 183 7.63 12.27 8.71
C THR A 183 6.88 10.95 8.83
N THR A 184 7.46 9.99 9.54
CA THR A 184 6.78 8.75 9.93
C THR A 184 6.19 8.93 11.33
N PHE A 185 4.90 8.67 11.48
CA PHE A 185 4.20 8.74 12.76
C PHE A 185 4.24 7.38 13.46
N GLY A 186 4.68 7.37 14.72
CA GLY A 186 4.73 6.14 15.54
C GLY A 186 3.38 5.72 16.12
N ASP A 187 2.46 6.68 16.31
CA ASP A 187 1.16 6.49 16.94
C ASP A 187 0.04 7.30 16.27
N ASP A 188 -1.21 6.91 16.57
CA ASP A 188 -2.39 7.55 15.99
C ASP A 188 -2.67 8.94 16.59
N ALA A 189 -2.18 9.26 17.79
CA ALA A 189 -2.40 10.56 18.42
C ALA A 189 -1.56 11.65 17.73
N SER A 190 -0.27 11.40 17.54
CA SER A 190 0.63 12.28 16.79
C SER A 190 0.17 12.48 15.34
N ALA A 191 -0.34 11.40 14.71
CA ALA A 191 -0.92 11.47 13.37
C ALA A 191 -2.18 12.36 13.34
N ALA A 192 -3.07 12.20 14.31
CA ALA A 192 -4.29 13.01 14.41
C ALA A 192 -3.98 14.50 14.68
N GLU A 193 -3.02 14.81 15.55
CA GLU A 193 -2.58 16.17 15.81
C GLU A 193 -2.03 16.84 14.55
N TRP A 194 -1.21 16.12 13.79
CA TRP A 194 -0.71 16.63 12.51
C TRP A 194 -1.86 16.89 11.52
N LEU A 195 -2.82 15.97 11.40
CA LEU A 195 -3.99 16.12 10.52
C LEU A 195 -4.84 17.34 10.88
N GLU A 196 -5.04 17.61 12.16
CA GLU A 196 -5.76 18.79 12.65
C GLU A 196 -5.03 20.11 12.33
N GLY A 197 -3.71 20.08 12.24
CA GLY A 197 -2.86 21.20 11.85
C GLY A 197 -2.79 21.47 10.35
N CYS A 198 -3.30 20.57 9.50
CA CYS A 198 -3.25 20.72 8.05
C CYS A 198 -4.20 21.80 7.52
N SER A 199 -3.84 22.37 6.37
CA SER A 199 -4.59 23.48 5.75
C SER A 199 -5.89 23.03 5.11
N SER A 200 -6.90 23.89 5.13
CA SER A 200 -8.15 23.70 4.37
C SER A 200 -7.97 23.78 2.85
N SER A 201 -6.81 24.20 2.36
CA SER A 201 -6.42 24.16 0.95
C SER A 201 -5.89 22.80 0.52
N ASP A 202 -5.61 21.88 1.45
CA ASP A 202 -5.13 20.56 1.16
C ASP A 202 -6.29 19.62 0.84
N LEU A 203 -6.17 18.89 -0.26
CA LEU A 203 -7.03 17.76 -0.60
C LEU A 203 -6.33 16.46 -0.23
N PHE A 204 -6.93 15.70 0.67
CA PHE A 204 -6.49 14.37 1.05
C PHE A 204 -7.33 13.34 0.30
N VAL A 205 -6.68 12.47 -0.46
CA VAL A 205 -7.32 11.36 -1.16
C VAL A 205 -6.93 10.06 -0.48
N LEU A 206 -7.92 9.30 -0.03
CA LEU A 206 -7.76 7.93 0.44
C LEU A 206 -8.38 6.99 -0.58
N ASP A 207 -7.57 6.21 -1.27
CA ASP A 207 -8.03 5.24 -2.27
C ASP A 207 -7.91 3.80 -1.71
N GLY A 208 -8.78 2.90 -2.16
CA GLY A 208 -8.81 1.51 -1.68
C GLY A 208 -9.47 1.33 -0.31
N CYS A 209 -10.38 2.24 0.09
CA CYS A 209 -11.00 2.21 1.43
C CYS A 209 -11.86 0.96 1.70
N GLU A 210 -12.18 0.14 0.70
CA GLU A 210 -12.76 -1.20 0.90
C GLU A 210 -11.81 -2.19 1.59
N HIS A 211 -10.52 -1.87 1.68
CA HIS A 211 -9.50 -2.68 2.37
C HIS A 211 -9.27 -2.23 3.81
N MET A 212 -9.95 -1.16 4.26
CA MET A 212 -9.80 -0.62 5.60
C MET A 212 -10.13 -1.69 6.66
N HIS A 213 -9.16 -2.00 7.51
CA HIS A 213 -9.36 -2.97 8.59
C HIS A 213 -10.32 -2.39 9.65
N ASP A 214 -11.27 -3.22 10.14
CA ASP A 214 -12.29 -2.81 11.11
C ASP A 214 -11.70 -2.16 12.37
N MET A 215 -10.54 -2.61 12.80
CA MET A 215 -9.78 -2.06 13.91
C MET A 215 -9.43 -0.58 13.71
N HIS A 216 -9.12 -0.17 12.49
CA HIS A 216 -8.63 1.17 12.15
C HIS A 216 -9.72 2.11 11.63
N ALA A 217 -10.84 1.57 11.16
CA ALA A 217 -11.93 2.35 10.60
C ALA A 217 -12.43 3.48 11.52
N PRO A 218 -12.61 3.27 12.84
CA PRO A 218 -13.07 4.34 13.74
C PRO A 218 -12.11 5.54 13.82
N SER A 219 -10.79 5.32 13.88
CA SER A 219 -9.79 6.40 13.96
C SER A 219 -9.71 7.17 12.65
N ILE A 220 -9.75 6.49 11.51
CA ILE A 220 -9.75 7.11 10.18
C ILE A 220 -11.03 7.93 9.97
N TRP A 221 -12.22 7.38 10.26
CA TRP A 221 -13.48 8.13 10.13
C TRP A 221 -13.58 9.31 11.09
N LYS A 222 -13.01 9.19 12.30
CA LYS A 222 -12.92 10.33 13.22
C LYS A 222 -12.05 11.45 12.64
N ALA A 223 -10.90 11.13 12.03
CA ALA A 223 -10.04 12.11 11.40
C ALA A 223 -10.74 12.81 10.21
N VAL A 224 -11.48 12.06 9.38
CA VAL A 224 -12.30 12.63 8.29
C VAL A 224 -13.41 13.54 8.83
N GLY A 225 -14.08 13.14 9.91
CA GLY A 225 -15.20 13.89 10.51
C GLY A 225 -14.79 15.14 11.28
N SER A 226 -13.55 15.22 11.79
CA SER A 226 -13.05 16.38 12.56
C SER A 226 -12.68 17.60 11.69
N SER A 227 -12.83 17.49 10.37
CA SER A 227 -12.29 18.41 9.37
C SER A 227 -13.00 19.75 9.18
N ALA A 228 -13.82 20.25 10.11
CA ALA A 228 -14.51 21.55 9.92
C ALA A 228 -13.57 22.74 9.63
N ARG A 229 -12.30 22.67 10.04
CA ARG A 229 -11.24 23.65 9.74
C ARG A 229 -9.98 23.05 9.11
N GLY A 230 -9.91 21.71 9.02
CA GLY A 230 -8.80 20.93 8.49
C GLY A 230 -8.87 20.71 6.98
N PRO A 231 -8.14 19.70 6.48
CA PRO A 231 -8.09 19.37 5.06
C PRO A 231 -9.43 18.90 4.52
N THR A 232 -9.55 18.93 3.19
CA THR A 232 -10.69 18.38 2.46
C THR A 232 -10.41 16.91 2.13
N TRP A 233 -11.40 16.01 2.26
CA TRP A 233 -11.22 14.57 2.11
C TRP A 233 -12.01 13.99 0.94
N LEU A 234 -11.33 13.27 0.06
CA LEU A 234 -11.94 12.41 -0.95
C LEU A 234 -11.66 10.95 -0.61
N ILE A 235 -12.71 10.22 -0.26
CA ILE A 235 -12.66 8.82 0.12
C ILE A 235 -13.11 7.98 -1.06
N VAL A 236 -12.29 7.04 -1.49
CA VAL A 236 -12.53 6.23 -2.69
C VAL A 236 -12.52 4.76 -2.31
N GLY A 237 -13.57 4.02 -2.70
CA GLY A 237 -13.64 2.60 -2.41
C GLY A 237 -14.71 1.85 -3.20
N ARG A 238 -14.64 0.52 -3.17
CA ARG A 238 -15.64 -0.35 -3.79
C ARG A 238 -16.93 -0.34 -2.96
N ALA A 239 -18.07 -0.43 -3.61
CA ALA A 239 -19.36 -0.62 -2.94
C ALA A 239 -19.56 -2.13 -2.56
N PRO A 240 -20.18 -2.43 -1.40
CA PRO A 240 -20.59 -1.50 -0.36
C PRO A 240 -19.38 -0.96 0.43
N LEU A 241 -19.40 0.33 0.77
CA LEU A 241 -18.41 0.95 1.64
C LEU A 241 -19.15 1.61 2.81
N GLU A 242 -18.89 1.19 4.03
CA GLU A 242 -19.44 1.83 5.21
C GLU A 242 -18.80 3.21 5.40
N SER A 243 -19.63 4.22 5.61
CA SER A 243 -19.18 5.58 5.87
C SER A 243 -20.22 6.32 6.70
N PRO A 244 -19.82 7.33 7.50
CA PRO A 244 -20.76 8.15 8.26
C PRO A 244 -21.83 8.78 7.33
N GLU A 245 -23.09 8.80 7.76
CA GLU A 245 -24.21 9.39 7.01
C GLU A 245 -24.00 10.88 6.70
N SER A 246 -23.20 11.58 7.50
CA SER A 246 -22.87 12.98 7.33
C SER A 246 -21.96 13.25 6.12
N VAL A 247 -21.30 12.25 5.56
CA VAL A 247 -20.40 12.38 4.42
C VAL A 247 -21.14 12.02 3.13
N PRO A 248 -21.34 12.98 2.20
CA PRO A 248 -22.08 12.74 0.98
C PRO A 248 -21.39 11.71 0.08
N ARG A 249 -22.20 10.90 -0.60
CA ARG A 249 -21.73 9.80 -1.44
C ARG A 249 -22.13 10.01 -2.90
N LYS A 250 -21.19 9.73 -3.80
CA LYS A 250 -21.42 9.61 -5.23
C LYS A 250 -21.10 8.19 -5.67
N VAL A 251 -22.04 7.55 -6.34
CA VAL A 251 -21.82 6.24 -6.98
C VAL A 251 -21.41 6.46 -8.43
N LEU A 252 -20.32 5.84 -8.84
CA LEU A 252 -19.80 5.87 -10.20
C LEU A 252 -20.37 4.71 -11.02
N ASN A 253 -20.96 5.04 -12.16
CA ASN A 253 -21.48 4.06 -13.12
C ASN A 253 -20.44 3.76 -14.21
N PRO A 254 -20.61 2.67 -14.99
CA PRO A 254 -19.84 2.43 -16.22
C PRO A 254 -19.90 3.63 -17.16
N LEU A 255 -18.97 3.70 -18.11
CA LEU A 255 -18.92 4.72 -19.15
C LEU A 255 -20.10 4.56 -20.12
N ASP A 256 -20.49 5.66 -20.75
CA ASP A 256 -21.32 5.59 -21.94
C ASP A 256 -20.54 5.05 -23.16
N ASP A 257 -21.27 4.69 -24.22
CA ASP A 257 -20.68 4.11 -25.42
C ASP A 257 -19.68 5.03 -26.11
N GLU A 258 -19.89 6.36 -26.07
CA GLU A 258 -19.01 7.33 -26.70
C GLU A 258 -17.66 7.39 -25.99
N ALA A 259 -17.66 7.52 -24.66
CA ALA A 259 -16.46 7.51 -23.84
C ALA A 259 -15.73 6.15 -23.90
N ALA A 260 -16.47 5.05 -23.91
CA ALA A 260 -15.90 3.73 -24.00
C ALA A 260 -15.23 3.46 -25.37
N LYS A 261 -15.76 4.01 -26.47
CA LYS A 261 -15.13 3.99 -27.78
C LYS A 261 -13.76 4.69 -27.80
N HIS A 262 -13.59 5.77 -27.03
CA HIS A 262 -12.30 6.45 -26.93
C HIS A 262 -11.23 5.56 -26.27
N ILE A 263 -11.61 4.71 -25.30
CA ILE A 263 -10.68 3.74 -24.69
C ILE A 263 -10.30 2.66 -25.68
N LEU A 264 -11.26 2.12 -26.44
CA LEU A 264 -11.00 1.07 -27.44
C LEU A 264 -10.16 1.59 -28.62
N GLY A 265 -10.31 2.86 -28.97
CA GLY A 265 -9.71 3.40 -30.18
C GLY A 265 -10.28 2.75 -31.46
N ASP A 266 -9.53 2.84 -32.56
CA ASP A 266 -9.95 2.30 -33.86
C ASP A 266 -9.60 0.80 -33.96
N ILE A 267 -10.40 -0.06 -33.25
CA ILE A 267 -10.25 -1.52 -33.35
C ILE A 267 -11.47 -2.14 -34.07
N GLU A 268 -11.21 -3.25 -34.78
CA GLU A 268 -12.27 -4.04 -35.38
C GLU A 268 -13.22 -4.56 -34.28
N ASP A 269 -14.50 -4.68 -34.59
CA ASP A 269 -15.53 -5.21 -33.69
C ASP A 269 -15.79 -4.35 -32.42
N ALA A 270 -15.38 -3.09 -32.35
CA ALA A 270 -15.61 -2.21 -31.18
C ALA A 270 -17.07 -2.21 -30.70
N GLU A 271 -18.07 -2.21 -31.63
CA GLU A 271 -19.48 -2.25 -31.26
C GLU A 271 -19.90 -3.59 -30.62
N ALA A 272 -19.35 -4.70 -31.09
CA ALA A 272 -19.60 -6.00 -30.49
C ALA A 272 -18.99 -6.12 -29.09
N ILE A 273 -17.77 -5.60 -28.91
CA ILE A 273 -17.10 -5.54 -27.61
C ILE A 273 -17.91 -4.69 -26.64
N LEU A 274 -18.33 -3.49 -27.02
CA LEU A 274 -19.11 -2.60 -26.16
C LEU A 274 -20.47 -3.22 -25.78
N SER A 275 -21.15 -3.87 -26.73
CA SER A 275 -22.42 -4.52 -26.43
C SER A 275 -22.33 -5.64 -25.40
N ARG A 276 -21.15 -6.26 -25.22
CA ARG A 276 -20.89 -7.39 -24.31
C ARG A 276 -20.23 -6.99 -23.00
N LEU A 277 -19.27 -6.08 -23.04
CA LEU A 277 -18.53 -5.63 -21.85
C LEU A 277 -19.16 -4.37 -21.23
N GLY A 278 -20.15 -3.77 -21.88
CA GLY A 278 -20.70 -2.48 -21.49
C GLY A 278 -19.62 -1.42 -21.50
N GLY A 279 -19.86 -0.29 -20.87
CA GLY A 279 -18.84 0.75 -20.69
C GLY A 279 -17.91 0.50 -19.50
N HIS A 280 -17.59 -0.75 -19.13
CA HIS A 280 -16.76 -1.05 -17.96
C HIS A 280 -15.26 -0.93 -18.29
N PRO A 281 -14.55 0.14 -17.84
CA PRO A 281 -13.19 0.45 -18.32
C PRO A 281 -12.22 -0.72 -18.19
N LEU A 282 -12.16 -1.35 -16.99
CA LEU A 282 -11.22 -2.46 -16.77
C LEU A 282 -11.52 -3.66 -17.68
N ALA A 283 -12.80 -4.00 -17.90
CA ALA A 283 -13.16 -5.10 -18.79
C ALA A 283 -12.72 -4.82 -20.23
N LEU A 284 -12.81 -3.56 -20.69
CA LEU A 284 -12.31 -3.13 -21.99
C LEU A 284 -10.77 -3.29 -22.07
N HIS A 285 -10.05 -2.91 -21.01
CA HIS A 285 -8.58 -3.07 -20.95
C HIS A 285 -8.14 -4.54 -20.87
N LEU A 286 -8.91 -5.41 -20.24
CA LEU A 286 -8.63 -6.84 -20.13
C LEU A 286 -8.90 -7.59 -21.45
N HIS A 287 -9.78 -7.04 -22.32
CA HIS A 287 -10.09 -7.67 -23.60
C HIS A 287 -8.91 -7.58 -24.58
N ARG A 288 -8.63 -8.67 -25.26
CA ARG A 288 -7.57 -8.77 -26.29
C ARG A 288 -8.15 -9.32 -27.60
N PRO A 289 -7.58 -8.94 -28.76
CA PRO A 289 -7.99 -9.51 -30.04
C PRO A 289 -7.97 -11.03 -30.05
N GLY A 290 -9.04 -11.63 -30.54
CA GLY A 290 -9.22 -13.08 -30.55
C GLY A 290 -9.73 -13.71 -29.26
N MET A 291 -9.85 -12.95 -28.17
CA MET A 291 -10.44 -13.42 -26.90
C MET A 291 -11.95 -13.54 -27.04
N ALA A 292 -12.52 -14.59 -26.44
CA ALA A 292 -13.97 -14.79 -26.42
C ALA A 292 -14.66 -13.68 -25.62
N LEU A 293 -15.72 -13.10 -26.16
CA LEU A 293 -16.56 -12.15 -25.44
C LEU A 293 -17.52 -12.90 -24.50
N PRO A 294 -17.92 -12.28 -23.37
CA PRO A 294 -18.90 -12.89 -22.48
C PRO A 294 -20.23 -13.11 -23.21
N LYS A 295 -20.97 -14.14 -22.78
CA LYS A 295 -22.30 -14.40 -23.30
C LYS A 295 -23.25 -13.30 -22.86
N GLU A 296 -24.38 -13.20 -23.57
CA GLU A 296 -25.42 -12.23 -23.22
C GLU A 296 -25.98 -12.50 -21.82
N GLY A 297 -25.91 -11.49 -20.94
CA GLY A 297 -26.36 -11.60 -19.55
C GLY A 297 -25.31 -12.14 -18.57
N GLU A 298 -24.11 -12.49 -19.01
CA GLU A 298 -22.99 -12.75 -18.11
C GLU A 298 -22.46 -11.42 -17.53
N ASP A 299 -22.13 -11.43 -16.24
CA ASP A 299 -21.50 -10.29 -15.58
C ASP A 299 -19.99 -10.24 -15.83
N ILE A 300 -19.37 -9.14 -15.42
CA ILE A 300 -17.92 -8.93 -15.62
C ILE A 300 -17.08 -9.91 -14.80
N GLU A 301 -17.56 -10.38 -13.66
CA GLU A 301 -16.86 -11.35 -12.81
C GLU A 301 -16.80 -12.72 -13.50
N ALA A 302 -17.91 -13.14 -14.14
CA ALA A 302 -17.95 -14.33 -14.97
C ALA A 302 -16.98 -14.22 -16.17
N PHE A 303 -16.92 -13.07 -16.85
CA PHE A 303 -15.94 -12.82 -17.92
C PHE A 303 -14.50 -12.96 -17.42
N VAL A 304 -14.17 -12.37 -16.27
CA VAL A 304 -12.83 -12.52 -15.70
C VAL A 304 -12.52 -13.99 -15.40
N THR A 305 -13.46 -14.73 -14.82
CA THR A 305 -13.27 -16.14 -14.47
C THR A 305 -13.09 -17.03 -15.70
N THR A 306 -14.05 -16.95 -16.63
CA THR A 306 -14.18 -17.94 -17.71
C THR A 306 -13.34 -17.62 -18.94
N THR A 307 -12.89 -16.36 -19.06
CA THR A 307 -12.15 -15.91 -20.23
C THR A 307 -10.76 -15.42 -19.84
N VAL A 308 -10.65 -14.47 -18.91
CA VAL A 308 -9.35 -13.84 -18.59
C VAL A 308 -8.43 -14.81 -17.83
N LEU A 309 -8.93 -15.39 -16.71
CA LEU A 309 -8.14 -16.32 -15.90
C LEU A 309 -7.98 -17.69 -16.56
N ALA A 310 -8.96 -18.12 -17.35
CA ALA A 310 -8.89 -19.41 -18.07
C ALA A 310 -7.89 -19.40 -19.24
N ASP A 311 -7.47 -18.23 -19.75
CA ASP A 311 -6.49 -18.06 -20.82
C ASP A 311 -5.04 -17.96 -20.29
N LEU A 312 -4.84 -18.02 -18.98
CA LEU A 312 -3.51 -17.97 -18.38
C LEU A 312 -2.80 -19.32 -18.46
N SER A 313 -1.49 -19.28 -18.67
CA SER A 313 -0.62 -20.44 -18.49
C SER A 313 -0.55 -20.84 -17.01
N ASP A 314 -0.06 -22.04 -16.71
CA ASP A 314 0.12 -22.52 -15.33
C ASP A 314 1.10 -21.60 -14.55
N GLU A 315 2.14 -21.07 -15.21
CA GLU A 315 3.10 -20.15 -14.62
C GLU A 315 2.46 -18.79 -14.30
N GLU A 316 1.70 -18.22 -15.25
CA GLU A 316 0.95 -16.98 -15.06
C GLU A 316 -0.10 -17.13 -13.97
N LEU A 317 -0.82 -18.25 -13.93
CA LEU A 317 -1.82 -18.51 -12.90
C LEU A 317 -1.18 -18.65 -11.52
N THR A 318 0.01 -19.26 -11.44
CA THR A 318 0.78 -19.33 -10.18
C THR A 318 1.18 -17.94 -9.69
N ALA A 319 1.62 -17.05 -10.58
CA ALA A 319 1.93 -15.67 -10.25
C ALA A 319 0.67 -14.87 -9.84
N VAL A 320 -0.46 -15.10 -10.50
CA VAL A 320 -1.75 -14.50 -10.09
C VAL A 320 -2.17 -14.99 -8.70
N ASN A 321 -1.93 -16.26 -8.36
CA ASN A 321 -2.20 -16.78 -7.02
C ASN A 321 -1.33 -16.10 -5.94
N GLU A 322 -0.03 -15.96 -6.20
CA GLU A 322 0.88 -15.23 -5.33
C GLU A 322 0.38 -13.79 -5.10
N LEU A 323 0.15 -13.05 -6.20
CA LEU A 323 -0.28 -11.66 -6.15
C LEU A 323 -1.66 -11.46 -5.50
N ALA A 324 -2.59 -12.41 -5.68
CA ALA A 324 -3.93 -12.34 -5.07
C ALA A 324 -3.87 -12.39 -3.53
N LEU A 325 -2.89 -13.11 -2.98
CA LEU A 325 -2.71 -13.28 -1.54
C LEU A 325 -1.91 -12.15 -0.88
N LEU A 326 -1.30 -11.24 -1.64
CA LEU A 326 -0.54 -10.12 -1.07
C LEU A 326 -1.46 -9.16 -0.31
N PRO A 327 -1.11 -8.75 0.92
CA PRO A 327 -1.91 -7.80 1.68
C PRO A 327 -1.76 -6.35 1.18
N PHE A 328 -0.65 -6.02 0.51
CA PHE A 328 -0.32 -4.70 -0.05
C PHE A 328 0.60 -4.84 -1.27
N ALA A 329 0.80 -3.73 -2.00
CA ALA A 329 1.66 -3.69 -3.18
C ALA A 329 3.14 -3.93 -2.83
N VAL A 330 3.83 -4.70 -3.68
CA VAL A 330 5.26 -4.99 -3.54
C VAL A 330 5.98 -4.79 -4.88
N PRO A 331 7.30 -4.51 -4.88
CA PRO A 331 8.08 -4.51 -6.11
C PRO A 331 8.01 -5.86 -6.83
N GLY A 332 7.88 -5.83 -8.15
CA GLY A 332 7.78 -7.07 -8.95
C GLY A 332 9.05 -7.93 -8.89
N ASP A 333 10.19 -7.31 -8.59
CA ASP A 333 11.48 -8.01 -8.42
C ASP A 333 11.54 -8.83 -7.12
N ASP A 334 10.71 -8.47 -6.12
CA ASP A 334 10.64 -9.16 -4.82
C ASP A 334 9.69 -10.37 -4.84
N LEU A 335 8.95 -10.60 -5.93
CA LEU A 335 8.04 -11.73 -6.06
C LEU A 335 8.77 -13.04 -6.37
N ALA A 336 8.27 -14.16 -5.86
CA ALA A 336 8.77 -15.50 -6.22
C ALA A 336 8.59 -15.75 -7.72
N GLN A 337 7.46 -15.33 -8.29
CA GLN A 337 7.12 -15.45 -9.71
C GLN A 337 7.48 -14.18 -10.52
N SER A 338 8.59 -13.52 -10.18
CA SER A 338 9.01 -12.26 -10.81
C SER A 338 9.19 -12.35 -12.34
N GLU A 339 9.47 -13.53 -12.89
CA GLU A 339 9.58 -13.75 -14.34
C GLU A 339 8.22 -13.59 -15.08
N ALA A 340 7.10 -13.91 -14.42
CA ALA A 340 5.77 -13.80 -15.01
C ALA A 340 5.21 -12.36 -14.98
N VAL A 341 5.81 -11.45 -14.20
CA VAL A 341 5.32 -10.06 -14.07
C VAL A 341 5.17 -9.36 -15.41
N ALA A 342 6.12 -9.58 -16.33
CA ALA A 342 6.09 -8.97 -17.66
C ALA A 342 4.87 -9.43 -18.48
N ASP A 343 4.57 -10.72 -18.44
CA ASP A 343 3.44 -11.30 -19.20
C ASP A 343 2.10 -10.88 -18.57
N LEU A 344 2.00 -10.84 -17.24
CA LEU A 344 0.80 -10.35 -16.55
C LEU A 344 0.55 -8.87 -16.83
N ASP A 345 1.61 -8.05 -16.91
CA ASP A 345 1.50 -6.66 -17.28
C ASP A 345 1.05 -6.47 -18.74
N GLU A 346 1.58 -7.28 -19.69
CA GLU A 346 1.09 -7.32 -21.07
C GLU A 346 -0.38 -7.74 -21.17
N ARG A 347 -0.89 -8.50 -20.20
CA ARG A 347 -2.30 -8.90 -20.11
C ARG A 347 -3.19 -7.86 -19.44
N ALA A 348 -2.69 -6.72 -18.99
CA ALA A 348 -3.39 -5.68 -18.22
C ALA A 348 -3.94 -6.18 -16.86
N LEU A 349 -3.28 -7.15 -16.23
CA LEU A 349 -3.71 -7.69 -14.96
C LEU A 349 -3.16 -6.91 -13.76
N LEU A 350 -2.09 -6.11 -13.97
CA LEU A 350 -1.35 -5.43 -12.92
C LEU A 350 -1.69 -3.93 -12.84
N LEU A 351 -1.85 -3.47 -11.62
CA LEU A 351 -1.90 -2.06 -11.24
C LEU A 351 -0.53 -1.66 -10.68
N TRP A 352 0.06 -0.61 -11.22
CA TRP A 352 1.34 -0.06 -10.78
C TRP A 352 1.14 1.18 -9.92
N TRP A 353 1.91 1.24 -8.84
CA TRP A 353 1.87 2.35 -7.91
C TRP A 353 3.07 3.26 -8.15
N THR A 354 2.88 4.56 -8.12
CA THR A 354 3.97 5.53 -8.33
C THR A 354 5.02 5.46 -7.21
N THR A 355 4.66 4.91 -6.07
CA THR A 355 5.55 4.67 -4.93
C THR A 355 6.43 3.42 -5.07
N GLY A 356 6.30 2.67 -6.18
CA GLY A 356 7.25 1.61 -6.53
C GLY A 356 6.80 0.19 -6.23
N GLY A 357 5.51 -0.09 -6.17
CA GLY A 357 4.99 -1.45 -6.04
C GLY A 357 3.99 -1.81 -7.14
N LEU A 358 3.62 -3.07 -7.22
CA LEU A 358 2.55 -3.54 -8.08
C LEU A 358 1.61 -4.49 -7.32
N GLN A 359 0.41 -4.64 -7.83
CA GLN A 359 -0.60 -5.59 -7.35
C GLN A 359 -1.56 -5.94 -8.49
N LEU A 360 -2.39 -6.96 -8.31
CA LEU A 360 -3.48 -7.23 -9.24
C LEU A 360 -4.52 -6.11 -9.22
N HIS A 361 -5.13 -5.83 -10.36
CA HIS A 361 -6.36 -5.03 -10.38
C HIS A 361 -7.41 -5.60 -9.43
N ALA A 362 -8.09 -4.75 -8.67
CA ALA A 362 -8.99 -5.14 -7.60
C ALA A 362 -10.07 -6.16 -8.03
N LEU A 363 -10.60 -6.05 -9.23
CA LEU A 363 -11.57 -7.02 -9.77
C LEU A 363 -10.94 -8.40 -10.00
N VAL A 364 -9.75 -8.44 -10.61
CA VAL A 364 -9.04 -9.69 -10.89
C VAL A 364 -8.66 -10.38 -9.58
N ARG A 365 -8.14 -9.61 -8.61
CA ARG A 365 -7.83 -10.10 -7.27
C ARG A 365 -9.06 -10.69 -6.58
N TYR A 366 -10.16 -9.94 -6.56
CA TYR A 366 -11.40 -10.38 -5.94
C TYR A 366 -11.92 -11.69 -6.55
N VAL A 367 -12.05 -11.72 -7.88
CA VAL A 367 -12.53 -12.93 -8.60
C VAL A 367 -11.58 -14.11 -8.33
N ARG A 368 -10.26 -13.88 -8.31
CA ARG A 368 -9.32 -14.96 -8.05
C ARG A 368 -9.47 -15.50 -6.63
N LEU A 369 -9.56 -14.66 -5.61
CA LEU A 369 -9.76 -15.09 -4.22
C LEU A 369 -11.06 -15.88 -4.03
N GLU A 370 -12.16 -15.46 -4.67
CA GLU A 370 -13.44 -16.17 -4.63
C GLU A 370 -13.39 -17.55 -5.32
N THR A 371 -12.54 -17.69 -6.35
CA THR A 371 -12.42 -18.93 -7.13
C THR A 371 -11.29 -19.84 -6.67
N MET A 372 -10.38 -19.36 -5.81
CA MET A 372 -9.33 -20.19 -5.21
C MET A 372 -9.95 -21.13 -4.16
N GLY A 373 -9.77 -22.44 -4.34
CA GLY A 373 -10.08 -23.38 -3.29
C GLY A 373 -9.07 -23.31 -2.13
N GLU A 374 -9.49 -23.73 -0.93
CA GLU A 374 -8.68 -23.69 0.29
C GLU A 374 -7.29 -24.33 0.12
N ALA A 375 -7.20 -25.47 -0.59
CA ALA A 375 -5.91 -26.12 -0.88
C ALA A 375 -4.99 -25.25 -1.73
N ALA A 376 -5.51 -24.52 -2.71
CA ALA A 376 -4.71 -23.61 -3.54
C ALA A 376 -4.20 -22.42 -2.73
N VAL A 377 -5.02 -21.86 -1.84
CA VAL A 377 -4.61 -20.79 -0.90
C VAL A 377 -3.48 -21.28 -0.01
N LYS A 378 -3.64 -22.44 0.62
CA LYS A 378 -2.60 -23.02 1.51
C LYS A 378 -1.28 -23.28 0.78
N ASN A 379 -1.35 -23.84 -0.42
CA ASN A 379 -0.16 -24.14 -1.21
C ASN A 379 0.57 -22.86 -1.65
N ALA A 380 -0.16 -21.85 -2.13
CA ALA A 380 0.42 -20.59 -2.53
C ALA A 380 1.01 -19.82 -1.33
N ALA A 381 0.31 -19.83 -0.18
CA ALA A 381 0.80 -19.24 1.05
C ALA A 381 2.07 -19.94 1.56
N GLN A 382 2.14 -21.28 1.48
CA GLN A 382 3.33 -22.04 1.89
C GLN A 382 4.53 -21.71 1.01
N ALA A 383 4.36 -21.61 -0.31
CA ALA A 383 5.42 -21.21 -1.24
C ALA A 383 5.90 -19.76 -0.95
N ALA A 384 4.96 -18.86 -0.61
CA ALA A 384 5.30 -17.50 -0.22
C ALA A 384 6.09 -17.44 1.10
N ILE A 385 5.77 -18.28 2.10
CA ILE A 385 6.56 -18.40 3.34
C ILE A 385 8.00 -18.79 3.02
N GLU A 386 8.21 -19.82 2.19
CA GLU A 386 9.53 -20.27 1.79
C GLU A 386 10.33 -19.17 1.09
N HIS A 387 9.69 -18.45 0.17
CA HIS A 387 10.31 -17.35 -0.54
C HIS A 387 10.71 -16.20 0.39
N TRP A 388 9.75 -15.65 1.15
CA TRP A 388 9.96 -14.47 2.00
C TRP A 388 10.88 -14.76 3.19
N SER A 389 10.97 -16.00 3.66
CA SER A 389 11.91 -16.41 4.73
C SER A 389 13.37 -16.33 4.31
N THR A 390 13.68 -16.11 3.03
CA THR A 390 15.07 -15.91 2.56
C THR A 390 15.60 -14.50 2.85
N SER A 391 14.74 -13.56 3.25
CA SER A 391 15.08 -12.17 3.56
C SER A 391 14.73 -11.82 5.01
N THR A 392 15.52 -10.93 5.62
CA THR A 392 15.29 -10.42 6.99
C THR A 392 14.76 -8.97 6.98
N SER A 393 14.23 -8.49 5.86
CA SER A 393 13.64 -7.15 5.78
C SER A 393 12.32 -7.07 6.56
N ALA A 394 11.93 -5.85 6.97
CA ALA A 394 10.64 -5.61 7.61
C ALA A 394 9.45 -6.07 6.73
N LEU A 395 9.55 -5.84 5.42
CA LEU A 395 8.57 -6.32 4.44
C LEU A 395 8.47 -7.85 4.47
N ALA A 396 9.60 -8.54 4.36
CA ALA A 396 9.64 -10.00 4.35
C ALA A 396 9.09 -10.60 5.65
N SER A 397 9.43 -10.03 6.80
CA SER A 397 8.91 -10.47 8.10
C SER A 397 7.37 -10.35 8.17
N MET A 398 6.81 -9.24 7.69
CA MET A 398 5.35 -9.06 7.62
C MET A 398 4.69 -10.04 6.66
N MET A 399 5.30 -10.31 5.50
CA MET A 399 4.81 -11.30 4.54
C MET A 399 4.83 -12.71 5.12
N VAL A 400 5.89 -13.09 5.85
CA VAL A 400 5.95 -14.40 6.53
C VAL A 400 4.81 -14.55 7.53
N LEU A 401 4.58 -13.56 8.39
CA LEU A 401 3.50 -13.59 9.37
C LEU A 401 2.13 -13.72 8.68
N HIS A 402 1.86 -12.89 7.67
CA HIS A 402 0.61 -12.90 6.89
C HIS A 402 0.37 -14.28 6.22
N HIS A 403 1.37 -14.80 5.53
CA HIS A 403 1.22 -16.08 4.82
C HIS A 403 1.16 -17.29 5.76
N ARG A 404 1.80 -17.25 6.94
CA ARG A 404 1.61 -18.27 7.98
C ARG A 404 0.16 -18.34 8.46
N MET A 405 -0.48 -17.19 8.65
CA MET A 405 -1.91 -17.14 8.97
C MET A 405 -2.78 -17.75 7.86
N LEU A 406 -2.52 -17.41 6.60
CA LEU A 406 -3.28 -17.94 5.46
C LEU A 406 -3.09 -19.45 5.27
N ALA A 407 -1.88 -19.94 5.49
CA ALA A 407 -1.56 -21.38 5.42
C ALA A 407 -2.10 -22.16 6.62
N GLY A 408 -2.45 -21.51 7.72
CA GLY A 408 -2.85 -22.14 8.97
C GLY A 408 -1.73 -22.95 9.61
N VAL A 409 -0.48 -22.45 9.52
CA VAL A 409 0.71 -23.09 10.11
C VAL A 409 1.16 -22.37 11.37
N GLY A 410 1.76 -23.10 12.30
CA GLY A 410 2.26 -22.55 13.57
C GLY A 410 3.42 -21.56 13.42
N GLY A 411 3.92 -21.07 14.58
CA GLY A 411 5.03 -20.11 14.64
C GLY A 411 4.62 -18.66 14.38
N LEU A 412 3.36 -18.31 14.63
CA LEU A 412 2.86 -16.93 14.48
C LEU A 412 3.51 -15.97 15.47
N ALA A 413 3.73 -16.39 16.72
CA ALA A 413 4.41 -15.59 17.74
C ALA A 413 5.88 -15.27 17.36
N GLU A 414 6.61 -16.27 16.84
CA GLU A 414 7.96 -16.10 16.32
C GLU A 414 7.98 -15.11 15.14
N ALA A 415 7.07 -15.29 14.18
CA ALA A 415 6.96 -14.39 13.04
C ALA A 415 6.58 -12.96 13.47
N ALA A 416 5.68 -12.80 14.44
CA ALA A 416 5.33 -11.50 15.01
C ALA A 416 6.53 -10.84 15.73
N GLY A 417 7.30 -11.61 16.49
CA GLY A 417 8.55 -11.15 17.10
C GLY A 417 9.58 -10.68 16.06
N ALA A 418 9.68 -11.39 14.93
CA ALA A 418 10.55 -10.97 13.82
C ALA A 418 10.09 -9.65 13.19
N VAL A 419 8.78 -9.44 13.03
CA VAL A 419 8.24 -8.14 12.57
C VAL A 419 8.59 -7.03 13.56
N MET A 420 8.40 -7.26 14.87
CA MET A 420 8.78 -6.30 15.90
C MET A 420 10.26 -5.93 15.85
N ALA A 421 11.13 -6.91 15.66
CA ALA A 421 12.58 -6.70 15.58
C ALA A 421 13.01 -5.87 14.36
N THR A 422 12.27 -5.97 13.25
CA THR A 422 12.60 -5.31 11.97
C THR A 422 11.81 -4.03 11.69
N ALA A 423 10.73 -3.77 12.44
CA ALA A 423 9.89 -2.59 12.22
C ALA A 423 10.65 -1.29 12.52
N THR A 424 10.71 -0.38 11.55
CA THR A 424 11.37 0.93 11.67
C THR A 424 10.40 2.10 11.82
N GLY A 425 9.09 1.85 11.88
CA GLY A 425 8.05 2.89 11.95
C GLY A 425 6.68 2.27 12.17
N GLY A 426 5.64 3.07 11.96
CA GLY A 426 4.21 2.79 12.13
C GLY A 426 3.80 1.34 12.44
N LEU A 427 3.41 1.11 13.69
CA LEU A 427 2.97 -0.22 14.14
C LEU A 427 1.49 -0.50 13.81
N GLY A 428 0.86 0.36 13.01
CA GLY A 428 -0.55 0.22 12.62
C GLY A 428 -0.80 -1.08 11.88
N ARG A 429 -0.01 -1.34 10.83
CA ARG A 429 -0.12 -2.59 10.06
C ARG A 429 0.10 -3.83 10.91
N LEU A 430 1.13 -3.81 11.78
CA LEU A 430 1.40 -4.93 12.69
C LEU A 430 0.26 -5.14 13.67
N SER A 431 -0.34 -4.06 14.20
CA SER A 431 -1.46 -4.14 15.12
C SER A 431 -2.66 -4.87 14.50
N ALA A 432 -3.06 -4.52 13.27
CA ALA A 432 -4.16 -5.18 12.57
C ALA A 432 -3.82 -6.64 12.21
N LEU A 433 -2.58 -6.88 11.77
CA LEU A 433 -2.12 -8.24 11.46
C LEU A 433 -2.12 -9.15 12.69
N LEU A 434 -1.79 -8.61 13.87
CA LEU A 434 -1.86 -9.34 15.14
C LEU A 434 -3.30 -9.65 15.56
N GLU A 435 -4.26 -8.73 15.32
CA GLU A 435 -5.69 -9.03 15.56
C GLU A 435 -6.16 -10.21 14.70
N ASP A 436 -5.83 -10.21 13.42
CA ASP A 436 -6.16 -11.33 12.52
C ASP A 436 -5.47 -12.63 12.95
N ALA A 437 -4.23 -12.54 13.41
CA ALA A 437 -3.48 -13.69 13.92
C ALA A 437 -4.13 -14.27 15.19
N LEU A 438 -4.52 -13.41 16.13
CA LEU A 438 -5.18 -13.81 17.38
C LEU A 438 -6.53 -14.50 17.14
N VAL A 439 -7.32 -14.03 16.14
CA VAL A 439 -8.58 -14.67 15.77
C VAL A 439 -8.39 -16.10 15.24
N ARG A 440 -7.24 -16.37 14.59
CA ARG A 440 -6.93 -17.66 13.97
C ARG A 440 -6.15 -18.63 14.86
N THR A 441 -5.58 -18.13 15.96
CA THR A 441 -4.78 -18.94 16.90
C THR A 441 -5.68 -19.48 18.01
N PRO A 442 -5.60 -20.79 18.38
CA PRO A 442 -6.29 -21.34 19.54
C PRO A 442 -5.97 -20.56 20.82
N GLU A 443 -6.95 -20.44 21.72
CA GLU A 443 -6.82 -19.62 22.95
C GLU A 443 -5.63 -20.02 23.82
N ASP A 444 -5.33 -21.31 23.92
CA ASP A 444 -4.24 -21.88 24.69
C ASP A 444 -2.84 -21.64 24.07
N GLU A 445 -2.78 -21.14 22.84
CA GLU A 445 -1.53 -20.78 22.15
C GLU A 445 -1.37 -19.25 21.95
N GLN A 446 -2.28 -18.42 22.50
CA GLN A 446 -2.31 -16.99 22.23
C GLN A 446 -1.34 -16.16 23.10
N ASP A 447 -0.87 -16.65 24.24
CA ASP A 447 -0.16 -15.83 25.25
C ASP A 447 1.01 -15.03 24.67
N HIS A 448 1.87 -15.64 23.86
CA HIS A 448 2.98 -14.93 23.22
C HIS A 448 2.50 -13.85 22.21
N LEU A 449 1.45 -14.14 21.43
CA LEU A 449 0.88 -13.16 20.51
C LEU A 449 0.22 -12.01 21.26
N LEU A 450 -0.49 -12.30 22.35
CA LEU A 450 -1.09 -11.29 23.22
C LEU A 450 -0.03 -10.38 23.85
N GLY A 451 1.13 -10.93 24.25
CA GLY A 451 2.26 -10.16 24.75
C GLY A 451 2.81 -9.17 23.69
N VAL A 452 3.00 -9.64 22.45
CA VAL A 452 3.42 -8.77 21.34
C VAL A 452 2.35 -7.72 21.03
N ALA A 453 1.06 -8.10 21.02
CA ALA A 453 -0.05 -7.19 20.75
C ALA A 453 -0.19 -6.12 21.85
N ALA A 454 0.02 -6.49 23.13
CA ALA A 454 0.02 -5.55 24.24
C ALA A 454 1.16 -4.53 24.12
N ASP A 455 2.38 -4.96 23.79
CA ASP A 455 3.50 -4.04 23.59
C ASP A 455 3.27 -3.10 22.38
N VAL A 456 2.77 -3.62 21.26
CA VAL A 456 2.38 -2.79 20.11
C VAL A 456 1.31 -1.77 20.50
N ALA A 457 0.31 -2.16 21.26
CA ALA A 457 -0.75 -1.25 21.71
C ALA A 457 -0.20 -0.15 22.64
N VAL A 458 0.70 -0.49 23.58
CA VAL A 458 1.40 0.48 24.44
C VAL A 458 2.16 1.50 23.61
N ARG A 459 2.97 1.04 22.64
CA ARG A 459 3.78 1.91 21.76
C ARG A 459 2.93 2.83 20.89
N ARG A 460 1.71 2.39 20.55
CA ARG A 460 0.73 3.20 19.82
C ARG A 460 -0.11 4.10 20.72
N GLY A 461 0.10 4.09 22.04
CA GLY A 461 -0.70 4.84 23.00
C GLY A 461 -2.12 4.31 23.22
N ASP A 462 -2.45 3.11 22.70
CA ASP A 462 -3.77 2.48 22.86
C ASP A 462 -3.82 1.65 24.15
N LEU A 463 -3.89 2.35 25.29
CA LEU A 463 -3.89 1.73 26.61
C LEU A 463 -5.12 0.83 26.86
N ILE A 464 -6.25 1.13 26.23
CA ILE A 464 -7.48 0.35 26.38
C ILE A 464 -7.25 -1.06 25.79
N ARG A 465 -6.68 -1.13 24.60
CA ARG A 465 -6.35 -2.42 23.97
C ARG A 465 -5.22 -3.13 24.68
N ALA A 466 -4.17 -2.40 25.07
CA ALA A 466 -3.08 -3.00 25.83
C ALA A 466 -3.62 -3.73 27.08
N ARG A 467 -4.52 -3.10 27.84
CA ARG A 467 -5.20 -3.75 28.97
C ARG A 467 -6.00 -4.98 28.54
N ALA A 468 -6.82 -4.84 27.47
CA ALA A 468 -7.66 -5.94 27.02
C ALA A 468 -6.85 -7.17 26.59
N TYR A 469 -5.66 -6.98 26.01
CA TYR A 469 -4.76 -8.09 25.68
C TYR A 469 -4.15 -8.72 26.94
N LEU A 470 -3.65 -7.90 27.88
CA LEU A 470 -3.05 -8.37 29.13
C LEU A 470 -4.06 -9.14 30.00
N ASP A 471 -5.32 -8.70 30.03
CA ASP A 471 -6.41 -9.35 30.79
C ASP A 471 -6.81 -10.73 30.21
N ARG A 472 -6.45 -11.02 28.96
CA ARG A 472 -6.70 -12.31 28.29
C ARG A 472 -5.58 -13.33 28.51
N MET A 473 -4.41 -12.90 28.94
CA MET A 473 -3.25 -13.77 29.18
C MET A 473 -3.41 -14.55 30.47
N GLU A 474 -2.96 -15.81 30.51
CA GLU A 474 -2.86 -16.59 31.75
C GLU A 474 -1.90 -15.94 32.75
N ALA A 475 -0.73 -15.48 32.24
CA ALA A 475 0.24 -14.70 32.98
C ALA A 475 0.54 -13.41 32.22
N PRO A 476 0.04 -12.24 32.67
CA PRO A 476 0.26 -10.98 31.98
C PRO A 476 1.74 -10.68 31.74
N ASP A 477 2.09 -10.26 30.53
CA ASP A 477 3.45 -9.84 30.18
C ASP A 477 3.89 -8.69 31.08
N SER A 478 4.88 -8.95 31.93
CA SER A 478 5.33 -8.01 32.98
C SER A 478 5.86 -6.70 32.40
N THR A 479 6.49 -6.75 31.21
CA THR A 479 7.05 -5.56 30.54
C THR A 479 5.93 -4.65 30.04
N ALA A 480 4.97 -5.21 29.30
CA ALA A 480 3.83 -4.46 28.79
C ALA A 480 2.92 -3.96 29.92
N LEU A 481 2.70 -4.78 30.96
CA LEU A 481 1.93 -4.36 32.14
C LEU A 481 2.62 -3.21 32.90
N ALA A 482 3.92 -3.28 33.11
CA ALA A 482 4.68 -2.21 33.74
C ALA A 482 4.62 -0.91 32.92
N ALA A 483 4.72 -0.99 31.60
CA ALA A 483 4.56 0.18 30.74
C ALA A 483 3.16 0.82 30.87
N VAL A 484 2.09 0.01 30.91
CA VAL A 484 0.74 0.50 31.17
C VAL A 484 0.63 1.17 32.55
N LEU A 485 1.16 0.54 33.62
CA LEU A 485 1.16 1.09 34.97
C LEU A 485 1.90 2.44 35.05
N ARG A 486 3.05 2.58 34.40
CA ARG A 486 3.77 3.86 34.36
C ARG A 486 2.97 4.95 33.66
N LEU A 487 2.31 4.65 32.54
CA LEU A 487 1.43 5.60 31.83
C LEU A 487 0.19 5.97 32.64
N GLU A 488 -0.25 5.10 33.57
CA GLU A 488 -1.30 5.39 34.56
C GLU A 488 -0.79 6.17 35.79
N GLY A 489 0.51 6.46 35.90
CA GLY A 489 1.16 7.15 37.00
C GLY A 489 1.44 6.24 38.23
N ARG A 490 1.36 4.92 38.08
CA ARG A 490 1.61 3.91 39.13
C ARG A 490 3.06 3.39 39.01
N THR A 491 4.03 4.30 39.06
CA THR A 491 5.44 4.02 38.79
C THR A 491 6.08 3.05 39.79
N ASP A 492 5.76 3.16 41.09
CA ASP A 492 6.30 2.27 42.13
C ASP A 492 5.87 0.80 41.87
N GLU A 493 4.59 0.60 41.52
CA GLU A 493 4.07 -0.75 41.22
C GLU A 493 4.68 -1.33 39.94
N ALA A 494 4.95 -0.50 38.93
CA ALA A 494 5.62 -0.90 37.71
C ALA A 494 7.06 -1.34 37.99
N ASP A 495 7.79 -0.59 38.83
CA ASP A 495 9.17 -0.89 39.19
C ASP A 495 9.27 -2.17 40.00
N ASP A 496 8.38 -2.39 40.97
CA ASP A 496 8.33 -3.63 41.74
C ASP A 496 8.04 -4.84 40.84
N LEU A 497 7.11 -4.70 39.89
CA LEU A 497 6.78 -5.74 38.91
C LEU A 497 7.97 -6.08 38.00
N LEU A 498 8.67 -5.07 37.47
CA LEU A 498 9.86 -5.29 36.64
C LEU A 498 11.00 -5.92 37.44
N MET A 499 11.20 -5.48 38.70
CA MET A 499 12.23 -6.02 39.57
C MET A 499 11.99 -7.53 39.86
N ASP A 500 10.73 -7.92 40.12
CA ASP A 500 10.36 -9.34 40.28
C ASP A 500 10.59 -10.13 38.98
N ALA A 501 10.16 -9.58 37.85
CA ALA A 501 10.33 -10.21 36.54
C ALA A 501 11.81 -10.41 36.17
N VAL A 502 12.70 -9.47 36.49
CA VAL A 502 14.16 -9.61 36.28
C VAL A 502 14.73 -10.83 36.98
N HIS A 503 14.16 -11.20 38.13
CA HIS A 503 14.61 -12.36 38.92
C HIS A 503 13.92 -13.67 38.53
N THR A 504 12.74 -13.62 37.96
CA THR A 504 11.89 -14.81 37.75
C THR A 504 11.85 -15.29 36.32
N THR A 505 12.28 -14.44 35.34
CA THR A 505 12.26 -14.80 33.93
C THR A 505 13.65 -14.75 33.28
N ASP A 506 13.84 -15.56 32.24
CA ASP A 506 15.06 -15.55 31.40
C ASP A 506 14.97 -14.49 30.27
N SER A 507 13.81 -13.82 30.14
CA SER A 507 13.58 -12.78 29.12
C SER A 507 14.47 -11.55 29.33
N LEU A 508 14.95 -10.98 28.22
CA LEU A 508 15.69 -9.74 28.19
C LEU A 508 14.79 -8.50 28.40
N ARG A 509 13.52 -8.60 28.04
CA ARG A 509 12.57 -7.48 28.02
C ARG A 509 12.38 -6.78 29.38
N PRO A 510 12.09 -7.47 30.50
CA PRO A 510 11.98 -6.83 31.81
C PRO A 510 13.27 -6.13 32.24
N ARG A 511 14.44 -6.71 31.87
CA ARG A 511 15.76 -6.16 32.19
C ARG A 511 16.01 -4.83 31.47
N LEU A 512 15.71 -4.77 30.17
CA LEU A 512 15.80 -3.54 29.38
C LEU A 512 14.79 -2.50 29.85
N ALA A 513 13.54 -2.89 30.09
CA ALA A 513 12.49 -1.99 30.55
C ALA A 513 12.83 -1.33 31.88
N LEU A 514 13.41 -2.10 32.84
CA LEU A 514 13.83 -1.54 34.13
C LEU A 514 14.97 -0.52 33.96
N ILE A 515 15.93 -0.79 33.07
CA ILE A 515 17.02 0.15 32.75
C ILE A 515 16.45 1.41 32.14
N THR A 516 15.58 1.28 31.13
CA THR A 516 14.90 2.41 30.47
C THR A 516 14.17 3.28 31.50
N ALA A 517 13.33 2.65 32.33
CA ALA A 517 12.60 3.35 33.39
C ALA A 517 13.52 4.15 34.32
N ARG A 518 14.64 3.56 34.76
CA ARG A 518 15.59 4.23 35.64
C ARG A 518 16.35 5.38 34.95
N ILE A 519 16.59 5.29 33.65
CA ILE A 519 17.18 6.39 32.88
C ILE A 519 16.19 7.54 32.77
N GLU A 520 14.95 7.28 32.38
CA GLU A 520 13.90 8.28 32.24
C GLU A 520 13.60 9.01 33.55
N ASP A 521 13.59 8.30 34.68
CA ASP A 521 13.33 8.90 36.01
C ASP A 521 14.48 9.78 36.51
N ARG A 522 15.73 9.56 36.04
CA ARG A 522 16.92 10.24 36.58
C ARG A 522 17.42 11.37 35.68
N VAL A 523 17.19 11.28 34.39
CA VAL A 523 17.76 12.22 33.41
C VAL A 523 16.65 12.83 32.56
N PRO A 524 16.55 14.18 32.51
CA PRO A 524 15.60 14.81 31.59
C PRO A 524 15.91 14.41 30.14
N SER A 525 14.91 13.95 29.40
CA SER A 525 14.98 13.42 28.02
C SER A 525 15.43 14.43 26.95
N GLN A 526 15.86 15.63 27.36
CA GLN A 526 16.26 16.74 26.47
C GLN A 526 17.74 16.71 26.05
N HIS A 527 18.52 15.73 26.50
CA HIS A 527 19.90 15.54 26.07
C HIS A 527 19.97 14.53 24.91
N ASP A 528 20.55 14.93 23.78
CA ASP A 528 20.69 14.09 22.57
C ASP A 528 21.33 12.73 22.86
N ASP A 529 22.36 12.68 23.71
CA ASP A 529 23.04 11.44 24.11
C ASP A 529 22.10 10.47 24.86
N VAL A 530 21.11 10.97 25.61
CA VAL A 530 20.13 10.16 26.34
C VAL A 530 19.09 9.59 25.36
N ALA A 531 18.66 10.39 24.40
CA ALA A 531 17.73 9.95 23.36
C ALA A 531 18.32 8.79 22.55
N GLU A 532 19.60 8.86 22.15
CA GLU A 532 20.27 7.75 21.43
C GLU A 532 20.32 6.47 22.26
N VAL A 533 20.56 6.55 23.58
CA VAL A 533 20.56 5.38 24.47
C VAL A 533 19.16 4.77 24.60
N LEU A 534 18.14 5.62 24.75
CA LEU A 534 16.74 5.15 24.84
C LEU A 534 16.30 4.48 23.53
N ASP A 535 16.66 5.05 22.38
CA ASP A 535 16.39 4.44 21.06
C ASP A 535 17.08 3.07 20.91
N LEU A 536 18.31 2.95 21.39
CA LEU A 536 19.04 1.66 21.39
C LEU A 536 18.35 0.64 22.29
N LEU A 537 17.94 1.03 23.51
CA LEU A 537 17.23 0.14 24.43
C LEU A 537 15.88 -0.31 23.86
N ASP A 538 15.17 0.60 23.18
CA ASP A 538 13.93 0.26 22.49
C ASP A 538 14.16 -0.73 21.34
N ALA A 539 15.20 -0.52 20.53
CA ALA A 539 15.58 -1.46 19.47
C ALA A 539 15.92 -2.84 20.01
N LEU A 540 16.68 -2.90 21.13
CA LEU A 540 16.99 -4.15 21.80
C LEU A 540 15.75 -4.83 22.39
N ASN A 541 14.81 -4.06 22.96
CA ASN A 541 13.55 -4.60 23.47
C ASN A 541 12.68 -5.20 22.35
N ARG A 542 12.68 -4.59 21.17
CA ARG A 542 12.00 -5.17 20.00
C ARG A 542 12.62 -6.49 19.54
N ILE A 543 13.96 -6.60 19.55
CA ILE A 543 14.66 -7.85 19.24
C ILE A 543 14.36 -8.92 20.30
N ALA A 544 14.21 -8.53 21.56
CA ALA A 544 13.93 -9.47 22.65
C ALA A 544 12.59 -10.20 22.49
N HIS A 545 11.59 -9.62 21.82
CA HIS A 545 10.36 -10.34 21.44
C HIS A 545 10.64 -11.58 20.58
N PHE A 546 11.58 -11.46 19.64
CA PHE A 546 11.97 -12.60 18.81
C PHE A 546 12.71 -13.66 19.62
N MET A 547 13.54 -13.23 20.58
CA MET A 547 14.26 -14.15 21.48
C MET A 547 13.29 -14.91 22.40
N ASP A 548 12.32 -14.22 22.99
CA ASP A 548 11.31 -14.84 23.86
C ASP A 548 10.44 -15.85 23.10
N ALA A 549 10.06 -15.56 21.86
CA ALA A 549 9.30 -16.49 21.03
C ALA A 549 10.10 -17.76 20.63
N GLN A 550 11.42 -17.74 20.80
CA GLN A 550 12.31 -18.87 20.57
C GLN A 550 12.82 -19.53 21.85
N ASP A 551 12.26 -19.19 23.01
CA ASP A 551 12.71 -19.64 24.34
C ASP A 551 14.23 -19.47 24.56
N MET A 552 14.81 -18.36 24.06
CA MET A 552 16.24 -18.08 24.18
C MET A 552 16.58 -17.50 25.53
N ASP A 553 17.48 -18.15 26.27
CA ASP A 553 18.03 -17.60 27.53
C ASP A 553 18.91 -16.35 27.25
N ALA A 554 18.48 -15.20 27.77
CA ALA A 554 19.16 -13.92 27.64
C ALA A 554 20.21 -13.65 28.74
N SER A 555 20.35 -14.54 29.76
CA SER A 555 21.29 -14.36 30.86
C SER A 555 22.76 -14.23 30.41
N PRO A 556 23.21 -14.85 29.31
CA PRO A 556 24.55 -14.60 28.77
C PRO A 556 24.75 -13.18 28.18
N ILE A 557 23.65 -12.51 27.79
CA ILE A 557 23.69 -11.16 27.19
C ILE A 557 23.68 -10.11 28.30
N LEU A 558 22.73 -10.23 29.26
CA LEU A 558 22.54 -9.29 30.35
C LEU A 558 22.04 -10.04 31.60
N ALA A 559 22.94 -10.35 32.53
CA ALA A 559 22.58 -11.09 33.74
C ALA A 559 21.74 -10.21 34.69
N PRO A 560 20.78 -10.81 35.46
CA PRO A 560 19.98 -10.08 36.43
C PRO A 560 20.78 -9.25 37.43
N GLY A 561 21.92 -9.79 37.89
CA GLY A 561 22.81 -9.11 38.83
C GLY A 561 23.51 -7.87 38.27
N ASP A 562 23.70 -7.79 36.96
CA ASP A 562 24.29 -6.64 36.32
C ASP A 562 23.24 -5.50 36.13
N VAL A 563 22.00 -5.84 35.82
CA VAL A 563 20.88 -4.90 35.79
C VAL A 563 20.73 -4.20 37.15
N ILE A 564 20.72 -4.96 38.23
CA ILE A 564 20.57 -4.42 39.59
C ILE A 564 21.75 -3.53 39.96
N LYS A 565 22.97 -3.85 39.54
CA LYS A 565 24.12 -2.98 39.77
C LYS A 565 24.01 -1.66 39.02
N VAL A 566 23.58 -1.69 37.76
CA VAL A 566 23.41 -0.48 36.93
C VAL A 566 22.29 0.40 37.48
N THR A 567 21.15 -0.22 37.85
CA THR A 567 19.98 0.54 38.32
C THR A 567 20.15 1.12 39.72
N ASN A 568 21.01 0.55 40.58
CA ASN A 568 21.28 0.99 41.94
C ASN A 568 22.50 1.93 42.07
N GLN A 569 23.27 2.17 41.00
CA GLN A 569 24.32 3.17 41.03
C GLN A 569 23.70 4.58 41.15
N THR A 570 23.91 5.22 42.32
CA THR A 570 23.66 6.66 42.46
C THR A 570 24.68 7.40 41.60
N PRO A 571 24.32 8.48 40.89
CA PRO A 571 25.30 9.36 40.25
C PRO A 571 26.26 9.84 41.36
N ASN A 572 27.56 9.62 41.17
CA ASN A 572 28.54 10.25 42.02
C ASN A 572 28.34 11.77 41.88
N GLU A 573 28.08 12.45 43.00
CA GLU A 573 28.18 13.90 43.09
C GLU A 573 29.67 14.28 42.84
N GLU A 574 29.98 14.65 41.60
CA GLU A 574 31.17 15.45 41.27
C GLU A 574 30.74 16.78 40.64
#